data_ea4e1e895a36d0826fbb988b29bce46a
#
_entry.id   ea4e1e895a36d0826fbb988b29bce46a
#
_cell.length_a   1.000
_cell.length_b   1.000
_cell.length_c   1.000
_cell.angle_alpha   90.00
_cell.angle_beta   90.00
_cell.angle_gamma   90.00
#
_symmetry.space_group_name_H-M   'P 1'
#
loop_
_entity.id
_entity.type
_entity.pdbx_description
1 polymer ?
#
loop_
_entity_poly.entity_id
_entity_poly.type
_entity_poly.pdbx_seq_one_letter_code
_entity_poly.pdbx_strand_id
1 'polypeptide(L)'
;ISAGLAAKNLGICVVGLISKPVEFNAVMRLKERMAIFRLNGEVDPALAIEVDPRKIEMAMGNGQIQAWFQPKKSLRNGNILSAEALVRWVHPEAGLLLPKDFLTLLISHGLEERLLWLMLEQTLQAQRQWREQGWDIPVSINLPTHLLDNHALADRLRDAVIADGGEPRSIVFELMESSTTEELSNYYAGACRLRMM
;
A
#
# COMPACT_ATOMS: atom_id res chain seq x y z
N ILE A 1 20.75 9.26 -25.62
CA ILE A 1 20.85 8.00 -24.88
C ILE A 1 20.98 8.38 -23.41
N SER A 2 20.06 7.96 -22.54
CA SER A 2 20.14 8.30 -21.12
C SER A 2 21.33 7.59 -20.47
N ALA A 3 22.00 8.25 -19.51
CA ALA A 3 23.13 7.67 -18.77
C ALA A 3 22.80 6.32 -18.13
N GLY A 4 21.52 6.11 -17.76
CA GLY A 4 21.05 4.84 -17.22
C GLY A 4 21.02 3.69 -18.22
N LEU A 5 20.72 3.96 -19.49
CA LEU A 5 20.74 2.95 -20.55
C LEU A 5 22.18 2.57 -20.92
N ALA A 6 23.10 3.53 -20.95
CA ALA A 6 24.52 3.28 -21.18
C ALA A 6 25.15 2.42 -20.07
N ALA A 7 24.81 2.68 -18.80
CA ALA A 7 25.28 1.91 -17.67
C ALA A 7 24.77 0.45 -17.71
N LYS A 8 23.50 0.23 -18.05
CA LYS A 8 22.95 -1.14 -18.23
C LYS A 8 23.65 -1.95 -19.30
N ASN A 9 24.02 -1.31 -20.43
CA ASN A 9 24.74 -1.97 -21.51
C ASN A 9 26.17 -2.37 -21.12
N LEU A 10 26.72 -1.80 -20.07
CA LEU A 10 28.03 -2.13 -19.50
C LEU A 10 27.95 -3.13 -18.35
N GLY A 11 26.79 -3.76 -18.11
CA GLY A 11 26.60 -4.69 -17.01
C GLY A 11 26.54 -4.02 -15.62
N ILE A 12 26.40 -2.69 -15.56
CA ILE A 12 26.33 -1.94 -14.31
C ILE A 12 24.89 -1.94 -13.81
N CYS A 13 24.69 -2.39 -12.58
CA CYS A 13 23.39 -2.33 -11.93
C CYS A 13 23.04 -0.90 -11.54
N VAL A 14 21.99 -0.34 -12.16
CA VAL A 14 21.52 1.03 -11.90
C VAL A 14 20.40 0.97 -10.87
N VAL A 15 20.70 1.30 -9.62
CA VAL A 15 19.73 1.30 -8.50
C VAL A 15 18.78 2.50 -8.60
N GLY A 16 19.20 3.61 -9.20
CA GLY A 16 18.35 4.76 -9.44
C GLY A 16 19.11 5.92 -10.07
N LEU A 17 18.37 6.92 -10.51
CA LEU A 17 18.90 8.18 -11.09
C LEU A 17 18.36 9.35 -10.27
N ILE A 18 19.22 10.33 -9.99
CA ILE A 18 18.85 11.59 -9.36
C ILE A 18 19.13 12.71 -10.35
N SER A 19 18.11 13.51 -10.66
CA SER A 19 18.26 14.72 -11.48
C SER A 19 18.81 15.89 -10.64
N LYS A 20 19.48 16.82 -11.30
CA LYS A 20 19.88 18.09 -10.68
C LYS A 20 18.75 19.13 -10.81
N PRO A 21 18.50 19.96 -9.78
CA PRO A 21 19.19 20.01 -8.49
C PRO A 21 18.87 18.78 -7.62
N VAL A 22 19.86 18.33 -6.83
CA VAL A 22 19.70 17.13 -5.97
C VAL A 22 18.86 17.48 -4.75
N GLU A 23 17.65 16.95 -4.70
CA GLU A 23 16.74 17.12 -3.57
C GLU A 23 16.99 16.06 -2.49
N PHE A 24 16.90 16.47 -1.22
CA PHE A 24 17.08 15.57 -0.06
C PHE A 24 16.18 14.32 -0.14
N ASN A 25 14.92 14.51 -0.53
CA ASN A 25 13.96 13.40 -0.66
C ASN A 25 14.34 12.42 -1.79
N ALA A 26 14.99 12.88 -2.86
CA ALA A 26 15.48 12.02 -3.93
C ALA A 26 16.65 11.16 -3.44
N VAL A 27 17.52 11.72 -2.60
CA VAL A 27 18.63 10.98 -1.97
C VAL A 27 18.11 9.95 -0.99
N MET A 28 17.12 10.29 -0.17
CA MET A 28 16.52 9.35 0.78
C MET A 28 15.85 8.15 0.08
N ARG A 29 15.08 8.40 -0.97
CA ARG A 29 14.50 7.33 -1.81
C ARG A 29 15.58 6.44 -2.43
N LEU A 30 16.70 7.02 -2.89
CA LEU A 30 17.80 6.24 -3.43
C LEU A 30 18.46 5.38 -2.35
N LYS A 31 18.66 5.94 -1.14
CA LYS A 31 19.21 5.22 0.02
C LYS A 31 18.33 4.03 0.41
N GLU A 32 17.01 4.21 0.42
CA GLU A 32 16.05 3.12 0.68
C GLU A 32 16.16 2.03 -0.39
N ARG A 33 16.21 2.41 -1.67
CA ARG A 33 16.42 1.47 -2.78
C ARG A 33 17.76 0.72 -2.67
N MET A 34 18.81 1.40 -2.26
CA MET A 34 20.13 0.77 -2.02
C MET A 34 20.09 -0.19 -0.83
N ALA A 35 19.37 0.15 0.24
CA ALA A 35 19.17 -0.74 1.37
C ALA A 35 18.43 -2.02 0.97
N ILE A 36 17.36 -1.88 0.19
CA ILE A 36 16.60 -3.00 -0.38
C ILE A 36 17.50 -3.83 -1.31
N PHE A 37 18.30 -3.19 -2.16
CA PHE A 37 19.23 -3.88 -3.05
C PHE A 37 20.33 -4.66 -2.28
N ARG A 38 20.83 -4.12 -1.16
CA ARG A 38 21.78 -4.80 -0.30
C ARG A 38 21.17 -5.97 0.48
N LEU A 39 19.90 -5.86 0.86
CA LEU A 39 19.19 -6.94 1.55
C LEU A 39 18.78 -8.07 0.60
N ASN A 40 18.56 -7.74 -0.67
CA ASN A 40 18.10 -8.71 -1.66
C ASN A 40 19.23 -9.31 -2.48
N GLY A 41 20.51 -9.08 -2.18
CA GLY A 41 21.66 -9.56 -2.96
C GLY A 41 21.18 -10.34 -4.20
N GLU A 42 21.66 -10.18 -5.39
CA GLU A 42 21.15 -10.76 -6.66
C GLU A 42 20.02 -11.77 -6.45
N VAL A 43 18.76 -11.33 -6.62
CA VAL A 43 17.63 -12.24 -6.55
C VAL A 43 17.87 -13.28 -7.64
N ASP A 44 18.30 -14.45 -7.22
CA ASP A 44 18.39 -15.61 -8.09
C ASP A 44 17.04 -15.72 -8.81
N PRO A 45 16.99 -15.63 -10.16
CA PRO A 45 15.74 -15.83 -10.90
C PRO A 45 15.06 -17.18 -10.58
N ALA A 46 15.80 -18.13 -9.98
CA ALA A 46 15.28 -19.40 -9.47
C ALA A 46 14.40 -19.25 -8.21
N LEU A 47 14.43 -18.10 -7.53
CA LEU A 47 13.50 -17.73 -6.46
C LEU A 47 12.30 -16.91 -6.99
N ALA A 48 11.94 -17.06 -8.26
CA ALA A 48 10.59 -16.72 -8.70
C ALA A 48 9.64 -17.64 -7.90
N ILE A 49 9.19 -17.13 -6.73
CA ILE A 49 8.20 -17.83 -5.92
C ILE A 49 7.01 -18.04 -6.84
N GLU A 50 6.74 -19.30 -7.22
CA GLU A 50 5.44 -19.65 -7.79
C GLU A 50 4.40 -19.35 -6.70
N VAL A 51 3.94 -18.11 -6.69
CA VAL A 51 2.91 -17.67 -5.75
C VAL A 51 1.59 -18.18 -6.29
N ASP A 52 1.20 -19.37 -5.84
CA ASP A 52 -0.14 -19.91 -6.04
C ASP A 52 -1.14 -18.96 -5.35
N PRO A 53 -2.26 -18.59 -6.01
CA PRO A 53 -3.34 -17.80 -5.40
C PRO A 53 -3.81 -18.29 -4.04
N ARG A 54 -3.89 -19.62 -3.90
CA ARG A 54 -4.23 -20.26 -2.63
C ARG A 54 -3.27 -19.90 -1.50
N LYS A 55 -1.98 -19.72 -1.83
CA LYS A 55 -0.97 -19.27 -0.86
C LYS A 55 -1.21 -17.84 -0.42
N ILE A 56 -1.67 -16.95 -1.32
CA ILE A 56 -2.02 -15.56 -0.97
C ILE A 56 -3.23 -15.54 -0.04
N GLU A 57 -4.29 -16.29 -0.35
CA GLU A 57 -5.46 -16.39 0.53
C GLU A 57 -5.11 -16.94 1.91
N MET A 58 -4.29 -17.99 1.95
CA MET A 58 -3.78 -18.52 3.21
C MET A 58 -2.92 -17.50 3.97
N ALA A 59 -2.07 -16.75 3.25
CA ALA A 59 -1.23 -15.71 3.84
C ALA A 59 -2.06 -14.58 4.47
N MET A 60 -3.19 -14.20 3.84
CA MET A 60 -4.15 -13.27 4.44
C MET A 60 -4.74 -13.84 5.73
N GLY A 61 -5.19 -15.11 5.70
CA GLY A 61 -5.80 -15.77 6.86
C GLY A 61 -4.83 -16.02 8.01
N ASN A 62 -3.54 -16.21 7.71
CA ASN A 62 -2.50 -16.52 8.69
C ASN A 62 -1.74 -15.29 9.21
N GLY A 63 -2.20 -14.07 8.88
CA GLY A 63 -1.56 -12.83 9.33
C GLY A 63 -0.19 -12.55 8.70
N GLN A 64 0.16 -13.21 7.61
CA GLN A 64 1.40 -12.96 6.88
C GLN A 64 1.31 -11.69 6.02
N ILE A 65 0.10 -11.36 5.53
CA ILE A 65 -0.15 -10.09 4.84
C ILE A 65 -0.55 -9.06 5.89
N GLN A 66 0.24 -7.98 5.95
CA GLN A 66 0.19 -7.02 7.04
C GLN A 66 0.10 -5.59 6.51
N ALA A 67 -0.60 -4.72 7.25
CA ALA A 67 -0.55 -3.29 7.08
C ALA A 67 0.66 -2.72 7.84
N TRP A 68 1.60 -2.11 7.11
CA TRP A 68 2.68 -1.32 7.68
C TRP A 68 2.34 0.14 7.53
N PHE A 69 2.64 0.95 8.54
CA PHE A 69 2.21 2.35 8.58
C PHE A 69 3.40 3.28 8.36
N GLN A 70 3.33 4.08 7.28
CA GLN A 70 4.32 5.09 6.97
C GLN A 70 3.83 6.46 7.46
N PRO A 71 4.48 7.06 8.48
CA PRO A 71 4.04 8.34 9.02
C PRO A 71 4.29 9.49 8.04
N LYS A 72 3.28 10.35 7.88
CA LYS A 72 3.35 11.62 7.17
C LYS A 72 3.57 12.73 8.21
N LYS A 73 4.71 13.42 8.14
CA LYS A 73 5.11 14.44 9.13
C LYS A 73 5.01 15.86 8.59
N SER A 74 4.62 16.78 9.46
CA SER A 74 4.71 18.21 9.20
C SER A 74 6.16 18.64 9.01
N LEU A 75 6.47 19.27 7.89
CA LEU A 75 7.79 19.87 7.65
C LEU A 75 8.08 21.07 8.57
N ARG A 76 7.03 21.68 9.14
CA ARG A 76 7.17 22.86 9.99
C ARG A 76 7.62 22.52 11.41
N ASN A 77 7.10 21.43 12.00
CA ASN A 77 7.32 21.12 13.42
C ASN A 77 7.64 19.65 13.69
N GLY A 78 7.71 18.80 12.65
CA GLY A 78 8.04 17.38 12.78
C GLY A 78 6.93 16.49 13.36
N ASN A 79 5.76 17.04 13.70
CA ASN A 79 4.64 16.28 14.24
C ASN A 79 4.09 15.30 13.18
N ILE A 80 3.64 14.14 13.63
CA ILE A 80 2.91 13.18 12.77
C ILE A 80 1.52 13.76 12.53
N LEU A 81 1.15 13.93 11.25
CA LEU A 81 -0.14 14.44 10.81
C LEU A 81 -1.10 13.31 10.43
N SER A 82 -0.58 12.25 9.86
CA SER A 82 -1.31 11.07 9.41
C SER A 82 -0.33 9.93 9.14
N ALA A 83 -0.84 8.77 8.78
CA ALA A 83 -0.03 7.67 8.27
C ALA A 83 -0.65 7.10 6.98
N GLU A 84 0.15 6.39 6.19
CA GLU A 84 -0.32 5.61 5.05
C GLU A 84 -0.17 4.13 5.36
N ALA A 85 -1.25 3.37 5.17
CA ALA A 85 -1.24 1.92 5.31
C ALA A 85 -0.71 1.28 4.02
N LEU A 86 0.44 0.66 4.13
CA LEU A 86 1.13 0.02 3.02
C LEU A 86 1.14 -1.50 3.23
N VAL A 87 0.57 -2.24 2.27
CA VAL A 87 0.56 -3.69 2.36
C VAL A 87 1.98 -4.27 2.27
N ARG A 88 2.26 -5.26 3.12
CA ARG A 88 3.49 -6.05 3.12
C ARG A 88 3.14 -7.52 3.28
N TRP A 89 3.92 -8.39 2.67
CA TRP A 89 3.80 -9.82 2.92
C TRP A 89 5.06 -10.33 3.62
N VAL A 90 4.92 -10.77 4.85
CA VAL A 90 5.97 -11.43 5.62
C VAL A 90 5.93 -12.92 5.24
N HIS A 91 6.62 -13.26 4.15
CA HIS A 91 6.64 -14.63 3.64
C HIS A 91 7.60 -15.49 4.46
N PRO A 92 7.22 -16.71 4.89
CA PRO A 92 8.03 -17.52 5.79
C PRO A 92 9.40 -17.91 5.23
N GLU A 93 9.50 -18.08 3.91
CA GLU A 93 10.74 -18.50 3.24
C GLU A 93 11.46 -17.33 2.54
N ALA A 94 10.69 -16.42 1.91
CA ALA A 94 11.25 -15.33 1.11
C ALA A 94 11.45 -14.02 1.90
N GLY A 95 11.08 -13.99 3.17
CA GLY A 95 11.17 -12.79 3.99
C GLY A 95 10.13 -11.73 3.61
N LEU A 96 10.50 -10.46 3.63
CA LEU A 96 9.59 -9.35 3.39
C LEU A 96 9.41 -9.11 1.89
N LEU A 97 8.19 -9.36 1.40
CA LEU A 97 7.77 -9.05 0.03
C LEU A 97 7.04 -7.72 -0.03
N LEU A 98 7.36 -6.92 -1.05
CA LEU A 98 6.75 -5.64 -1.33
C LEU A 98 5.55 -5.80 -2.29
N PRO A 99 4.65 -4.80 -2.40
CA PRO A 99 3.47 -4.87 -3.28
C PRO A 99 3.79 -5.29 -4.71
N LYS A 100 4.89 -4.79 -5.29
CA LYS A 100 5.34 -5.13 -6.65
C LYS A 100 5.61 -6.63 -6.87
N ASP A 101 5.88 -7.36 -5.78
CA ASP A 101 6.30 -8.77 -5.85
C ASP A 101 5.10 -9.73 -5.84
N PHE A 102 3.90 -9.28 -5.38
CA PHE A 102 2.73 -10.15 -5.27
C PHE A 102 1.39 -9.49 -5.65
N LEU A 103 1.30 -8.15 -5.69
CA LEU A 103 0.04 -7.46 -5.89
C LEU A 103 -0.58 -7.75 -7.26
N THR A 104 0.24 -7.85 -8.31
CA THR A 104 -0.24 -8.19 -9.66
C THR A 104 -0.93 -9.54 -9.68
N LEU A 105 -0.38 -10.53 -8.97
CA LEU A 105 -0.99 -11.85 -8.86
C LEU A 105 -2.29 -11.80 -8.04
N LEU A 106 -2.31 -11.04 -6.95
CA LEU A 106 -3.50 -10.83 -6.13
C LEU A 106 -4.64 -10.21 -6.95
N ILE A 107 -4.33 -9.19 -7.75
CA ILE A 107 -5.27 -8.53 -8.68
C ILE A 107 -5.81 -9.51 -9.72
N SER A 108 -4.93 -10.30 -10.37
CA SER A 108 -5.35 -11.26 -11.39
C SER A 108 -6.29 -12.35 -10.88
N HIS A 109 -6.40 -12.51 -9.56
CA HIS A 109 -7.29 -13.47 -8.91
C HIS A 109 -8.48 -12.81 -8.19
N GLY A 110 -8.70 -11.51 -8.40
CA GLY A 110 -9.84 -10.80 -7.84
C GLY A 110 -9.86 -10.71 -6.31
N LEU A 111 -8.68 -10.72 -5.68
CA LEU A 111 -8.53 -10.69 -4.22
C LEU A 111 -8.46 -9.27 -3.64
N GLU A 112 -8.69 -8.25 -4.45
CA GLU A 112 -8.49 -6.83 -4.08
C GLU A 112 -9.50 -6.36 -3.03
N GLU A 113 -10.79 -6.72 -3.14
CA GLU A 113 -11.78 -6.37 -2.11
C GLU A 113 -11.40 -7.04 -0.78
N ARG A 114 -10.96 -8.29 -0.82
CA ARG A 114 -10.52 -8.99 0.39
C ARG A 114 -9.28 -8.33 1.02
N LEU A 115 -8.34 -7.88 0.19
CA LEU A 115 -7.19 -7.12 0.66
C LEU A 115 -7.62 -5.80 1.29
N LEU A 116 -8.54 -5.07 0.66
CA LEU A 116 -9.07 -3.81 1.18
C LEU A 116 -9.65 -4.00 2.59
N TRP A 117 -10.48 -5.03 2.78
CA TRP A 117 -11.06 -5.35 4.09
C TRP A 117 -10.00 -5.71 5.13
N LEU A 118 -9.01 -6.51 4.76
CA LEU A 118 -7.88 -6.84 5.64
C LEU A 118 -7.10 -5.60 6.07
N MET A 119 -6.79 -4.70 5.11
CA MET A 119 -6.08 -3.45 5.38
C MET A 119 -6.90 -2.52 6.29
N LEU A 120 -8.22 -2.45 6.09
CA LEU A 120 -9.11 -1.67 6.96
C LEU A 120 -9.13 -2.23 8.38
N GLU A 121 -9.33 -3.54 8.55
CA GLU A 121 -9.35 -4.21 9.85
C GLU A 121 -8.06 -3.96 10.64
N GLN A 122 -6.91 -4.18 10.01
CA GLN A 122 -5.61 -3.96 10.66
C GLN A 122 -5.35 -2.47 10.97
N THR A 123 -5.85 -1.57 10.12
CA THR A 123 -5.77 -0.13 10.36
C THR A 123 -6.59 0.27 11.59
N LEU A 124 -7.82 -0.20 11.68
CA LEU A 124 -8.69 0.06 12.83
C LEU A 124 -8.08 -0.49 14.12
N GLN A 125 -7.52 -1.69 14.07
CA GLN A 125 -6.82 -2.29 15.20
C GLN A 125 -5.62 -1.41 15.64
N ALA A 126 -4.81 -0.94 14.71
CA ALA A 126 -3.69 -0.06 15.01
C ALA A 126 -4.16 1.28 15.61
N GLN A 127 -5.20 1.90 15.03
CA GLN A 127 -5.76 3.15 15.55
C GLN A 127 -6.31 3.00 16.97
N ARG A 128 -6.92 1.85 17.33
CA ARG A 128 -7.33 1.58 18.72
C ARG A 128 -6.13 1.61 19.66
N GLN A 129 -5.06 0.88 19.32
CA GLN A 129 -3.84 0.83 20.12
C GLN A 129 -3.17 2.21 20.26
N TRP A 130 -3.20 3.03 19.20
CA TRP A 130 -2.66 4.39 19.24
C TRP A 130 -3.50 5.31 20.13
N ARG A 131 -4.85 5.23 20.06
CA ARG A 131 -5.75 5.99 20.93
C ARG A 131 -5.55 5.67 22.41
N GLU A 132 -5.28 4.42 22.77
CA GLU A 132 -4.93 4.02 24.13
C GLU A 132 -3.65 4.73 24.62
N GLN A 133 -2.77 5.13 23.70
CA GLN A 133 -1.56 5.89 23.99
C GLN A 133 -1.74 7.41 23.84
N GLY A 134 -2.96 7.87 23.60
CA GLY A 134 -3.30 9.29 23.43
C GLY A 134 -3.02 9.83 22.02
N TRP A 135 -2.83 8.97 21.02
CA TRP A 135 -2.58 9.40 19.64
C TRP A 135 -3.83 9.17 18.78
N ASP A 136 -4.30 10.24 18.16
CA ASP A 136 -5.36 10.19 17.16
C ASP A 136 -4.74 10.50 15.78
N ILE A 137 -4.42 9.44 15.04
CA ILE A 137 -3.69 9.52 13.77
C ILE A 137 -4.60 9.04 12.64
N PRO A 138 -5.02 9.95 11.73
CA PRO A 138 -5.71 9.55 10.51
C PRO A 138 -4.83 8.66 9.63
N VAL A 139 -5.45 7.67 8.98
CA VAL A 139 -4.72 6.73 8.12
C VAL A 139 -5.32 6.71 6.72
N SER A 140 -4.45 6.79 5.70
CA SER A 140 -4.86 6.56 4.32
C SER A 140 -4.67 5.09 3.92
N ILE A 141 -5.67 4.57 3.19
CA ILE A 141 -5.71 3.20 2.66
C ILE A 141 -5.93 3.28 1.15
N ASN A 142 -5.13 2.56 0.39
CA ASN A 142 -5.27 2.47 -1.05
C ASN A 142 -6.57 1.73 -1.44
N LEU A 143 -7.38 2.34 -2.31
CA LEU A 143 -8.64 1.80 -2.81
C LEU A 143 -8.62 1.71 -4.34
N PRO A 144 -8.63 0.49 -4.92
CA PRO A 144 -8.81 0.31 -6.35
C PRO A 144 -10.16 0.87 -6.82
N THR A 145 -10.15 1.76 -7.82
CA THR A 145 -11.35 2.50 -8.24
C THR A 145 -12.48 1.60 -8.76
N HIS A 146 -12.16 0.48 -9.41
CA HIS A 146 -13.18 -0.47 -9.91
C HIS A 146 -14.02 -1.12 -8.80
N LEU A 147 -13.50 -1.18 -7.55
CA LEU A 147 -14.30 -1.68 -6.43
C LEU A 147 -15.50 -0.76 -6.10
N LEU A 148 -15.45 0.50 -6.52
CA LEU A 148 -16.57 1.45 -6.38
C LEU A 148 -17.76 1.14 -7.33
N ASP A 149 -17.60 0.21 -8.28
CA ASP A 149 -18.69 -0.32 -9.08
C ASP A 149 -19.69 -1.06 -8.18
N ASN A 150 -19.26 -1.56 -7.04
CA ASN A 150 -20.15 -1.99 -5.98
C ASN A 150 -20.66 -0.79 -5.18
N HIS A 151 -21.90 -0.35 -5.49
CA HIS A 151 -22.52 0.81 -4.89
C HIS A 151 -22.65 0.76 -3.35
N ALA A 152 -22.69 -0.44 -2.77
CA ALA A 152 -22.79 -0.61 -1.33
C ALA A 152 -21.43 -0.56 -0.61
N LEU A 153 -20.30 -0.57 -1.35
CA LEU A 153 -18.99 -0.68 -0.74
C LEU A 153 -18.68 0.51 0.20
N ALA A 154 -18.93 1.73 -0.24
CA ALA A 154 -18.67 2.93 0.56
C ALA A 154 -19.45 2.90 1.90
N ASP A 155 -20.74 2.57 1.85
CA ASP A 155 -21.56 2.47 3.05
C ASP A 155 -21.09 1.35 3.97
N ARG A 156 -20.75 0.19 3.42
CA ARG A 156 -20.19 -0.94 4.19
C ARG A 156 -18.87 -0.59 4.87
N LEU A 157 -17.98 0.13 4.18
CA LEU A 157 -16.71 0.58 4.76
C LEU A 157 -16.94 1.54 5.93
N ARG A 158 -17.85 2.53 5.75
CA ARG A 158 -18.26 3.45 6.82
C ARG A 158 -18.82 2.69 8.03
N ASP A 159 -19.77 1.81 7.78
CA ASP A 159 -20.46 1.08 8.84
C ASP A 159 -19.48 0.17 9.62
N ALA A 160 -18.48 -0.41 8.93
CA ALA A 160 -17.41 -1.17 9.57
C ALA A 160 -16.54 -0.29 10.48
N VAL A 161 -16.17 0.93 10.04
CA VAL A 161 -15.41 1.87 10.87
C VAL A 161 -16.20 2.24 12.13
N ILE A 162 -17.50 2.55 11.97
CA ILE A 162 -18.38 2.90 13.10
C ILE A 162 -18.56 1.73 14.05
N ALA A 163 -18.78 0.53 13.53
CA ALA A 163 -18.97 -0.69 14.33
C ALA A 163 -17.72 -1.02 15.17
N ASP A 164 -16.54 -0.66 14.68
CA ASP A 164 -15.26 -0.81 15.40
C ASP A 164 -15.04 0.29 16.47
N GLY A 165 -15.95 1.27 16.58
CA GLY A 165 -15.81 2.43 17.47
C GLY A 165 -14.84 3.48 16.92
N GLY A 166 -14.50 3.42 15.63
CA GLY A 166 -13.70 4.41 14.93
C GLY A 166 -14.54 5.59 14.44
N GLU A 167 -13.86 6.65 14.05
CA GLU A 167 -14.47 7.78 13.38
C GLU A 167 -14.22 7.69 11.86
N PRO A 168 -15.25 7.72 10.99
CA PRO A 168 -15.07 7.63 9.55
C PRO A 168 -14.03 8.63 9.00
N ARG A 169 -14.04 9.87 9.50
CA ARG A 169 -13.07 10.91 9.12
C ARG A 169 -11.60 10.58 9.45
N SER A 170 -11.35 9.57 10.28
CA SER A 170 -9.98 9.10 10.59
C SER A 170 -9.42 8.14 9.53
N ILE A 171 -10.24 7.72 8.56
CA ILE A 171 -9.84 6.88 7.43
C ILE A 171 -9.95 7.69 6.14
N VAL A 172 -8.88 7.70 5.36
CA VAL A 172 -8.82 8.35 4.05
C VAL A 172 -8.60 7.27 2.98
N PHE A 173 -9.52 7.14 2.04
CA PHE A 173 -9.32 6.22 0.90
C PHE A 173 -8.60 6.95 -0.23
N GLU A 174 -7.37 6.48 -0.57
CA GLU A 174 -6.60 6.97 -1.70
C GLU A 174 -6.96 6.17 -2.96
N LEU A 175 -7.59 6.83 -3.93
CA LEU A 175 -8.07 6.19 -5.16
C LEU A 175 -6.90 5.90 -6.11
N MET A 176 -6.79 4.63 -6.53
CA MET A 176 -5.72 4.19 -7.43
C MET A 176 -6.13 4.36 -8.89
N GLU A 177 -5.47 5.26 -9.62
CA GLU A 177 -5.75 5.55 -11.04
C GLU A 177 -5.50 4.39 -12.01
N SER A 178 -4.76 3.36 -11.58
CA SER A 178 -4.39 2.21 -12.41
C SER A 178 -5.52 1.23 -12.72
N SER A 179 -6.65 1.38 -12.04
CA SER A 179 -7.85 0.55 -12.26
C SER A 179 -8.90 1.34 -13.02
N THR A 180 -9.26 0.85 -14.21
CA THR A 180 -10.36 1.43 -15.01
C THR A 180 -11.70 0.96 -14.44
N THR A 181 -12.54 1.93 -14.04
CA THR A 181 -13.94 1.65 -13.77
C THR A 181 -14.67 1.47 -15.10
N GLU A 182 -15.56 0.50 -15.18
CA GLU A 182 -16.39 0.28 -16.39
C GLU A 182 -17.39 1.41 -16.60
N GLU A 183 -17.86 2.03 -15.50
CA GLU A 183 -18.79 3.15 -15.53
C GLU A 183 -18.32 4.33 -14.67
N LEU A 184 -18.03 5.46 -15.30
CA LEU A 184 -17.65 6.70 -14.63
C LEU A 184 -18.70 7.21 -13.62
N SER A 185 -19.98 6.92 -13.86
CA SER A 185 -21.09 7.26 -12.96
C SER A 185 -20.94 6.59 -11.59
N ASN A 186 -20.58 5.31 -11.57
CA ASN A 186 -20.36 4.54 -10.34
C ASN A 186 -19.16 5.06 -9.55
N TYR A 187 -18.09 5.37 -10.27
CA TYR A 187 -16.90 6.00 -9.67
C TYR A 187 -17.26 7.30 -8.95
N TYR A 188 -17.95 8.24 -9.64
CA TYR A 188 -18.31 9.51 -9.03
C TYR A 188 -19.28 9.34 -7.87
N ALA A 189 -20.27 8.46 -7.99
CA ALA A 189 -21.21 8.18 -6.91
C ALA A 189 -20.49 7.58 -5.67
N GLY A 190 -19.61 6.61 -5.89
CA GLY A 190 -18.80 5.99 -4.82
C GLY A 190 -17.87 6.99 -4.14
N ALA A 191 -17.13 7.79 -4.93
CA ALA A 191 -16.24 8.81 -4.43
C ALA A 191 -16.97 9.89 -3.62
N CYS A 192 -18.16 10.32 -4.09
CA CYS A 192 -19.00 11.26 -3.34
C CYS A 192 -19.47 10.68 -2.01
N ARG A 193 -19.87 9.41 -1.97
CA ARG A 193 -20.28 8.73 -0.72
C ARG A 193 -19.10 8.63 0.27
N LEU A 194 -17.92 8.24 -0.19
CA LEU A 194 -16.70 8.21 0.65
C LEU A 194 -16.37 9.60 1.21
N ARG A 195 -16.60 10.68 0.45
CA ARG A 195 -16.37 12.05 0.92
C ARG A 195 -17.35 12.51 1.99
N MET A 196 -18.54 11.92 2.04
CA MET A 196 -19.57 12.25 3.03
C MET A 196 -19.42 11.45 4.34
N MET A 197 -18.45 10.56 4.41
CA MET A 197 -18.08 9.83 5.63
C MET A 197 -17.30 10.71 6.60
#